data_d78d96f3dcb52bca492fcfef92b9f8f9
#
_entry.id   d78d96f3dcb52bca492fcfef92b9f8f9
#
_cell.length_a   1.000
_cell.length_b   1.000
_cell.length_c   1.000
_cell.angle_alpha   90.00
_cell.angle_beta   90.00
_cell.angle_gamma   90.00
#
_symmetry.space_group_name_H-M   'P 1'
#
loop_
_entity.id
_entity.type
_entity.pdbx_description
1 polymer ?
#
loop_
_entity_poly.entity_id
_entity_poly.type
_entity_poly.pdbx_seq_one_letter_code
_entity_poly.pdbx_strand_id
1 'polypeptide(L)'
;MEALAAQLEAVSDWITLHITMWVLVGTGILLTVRTRGVQLRRLPDMFRQVVGSRSGAQGGISSFQAFTISLAARVGIGNVFGVAAALILGGPGAIFWMWVVALVGMATAFFEATLAQMFKVRHTDGSFRGGPAYYMARGLRSRALGVVFAGLTIFTCGFSIIMVQSNAVAGVIGPGSPLNLPPSVAAAVLVGLSALVILGGVRRVARVTEWMAPIMALVYVVMAVVIVALHITQLPGLLATIVSSAFGPAPFAGGVTGGIVAALTNGTRRGLFSNEAGQGTAPFAAATATVAHPVQQGLIQSLGVFVDTIIVCTATAFIILVSGVYSPALVEAGKLTPNAAGSLTSDAVAATLGSWTAVPMTIVIFVLAFSSIIAAATYSEVSMTFISERPVWRWLPRLVSVVSTGLGALATLTVVWNTVDITMAVMTLTNLIALVWLARWGVGALRDWDAQRAAGRNAPLFIGVGNPYLPGDLPGDVWTGERTSLAEADGTADDVVPAATPASSQPAASTGADA
;
A
#
# COMPACT_ATOMS: atom_id res chain seq x y z
N MET A 1 -9.03 -14.71 27.13
CA MET A 1 -8.42 -14.53 25.79
C MET A 1 -9.38 -14.98 24.69
N GLU A 2 -9.99 -16.17 24.80
CA GLU A 2 -10.93 -16.70 23.80
C GLU A 2 -12.16 -15.80 23.61
N ALA A 3 -12.79 -15.34 24.69
CA ALA A 3 -13.93 -14.43 24.61
C ALA A 3 -13.59 -13.10 23.91
N LEU A 4 -12.40 -12.54 24.16
CA LEU A 4 -11.93 -11.33 23.47
C LEU A 4 -11.70 -11.60 21.99
N ALA A 5 -11.08 -12.73 21.64
CA ALA A 5 -10.85 -13.11 20.25
C ALA A 5 -12.17 -13.25 19.48
N ALA A 6 -13.17 -13.92 20.05
CA ALA A 6 -14.50 -14.07 19.45
C ALA A 6 -15.23 -12.72 19.27
N GLN A 7 -15.12 -11.81 20.25
CA GLN A 7 -15.69 -10.47 20.11
C GLN A 7 -15.01 -9.64 19.00
N LEU A 8 -13.69 -9.69 18.93
CA LEU A 8 -12.94 -9.01 17.87
C LEU A 8 -13.29 -9.56 16.49
N GLU A 9 -13.44 -10.88 16.38
CA GLU A 9 -13.84 -11.55 15.14
C GLU A 9 -15.25 -11.10 14.70
N ALA A 10 -16.23 -11.13 15.59
CA ALA A 10 -17.59 -10.68 15.31
C ALA A 10 -17.64 -9.21 14.86
N VAL A 11 -16.89 -8.31 15.51
CA VAL A 11 -16.80 -6.90 15.15
C VAL A 11 -16.13 -6.73 13.78
N SER A 12 -15.02 -7.44 13.54
CA SER A 12 -14.28 -7.42 12.27
C SER A 12 -15.18 -7.90 11.12
N ASP A 13 -15.92 -8.99 11.32
CA ASP A 13 -16.85 -9.54 10.33
C ASP A 13 -17.96 -8.56 10.01
N TRP A 14 -18.59 -8.01 11.04
CA TRP A 14 -19.68 -7.06 10.87
C TRP A 14 -19.25 -5.80 10.11
N ILE A 15 -18.13 -5.15 10.53
CA ILE A 15 -17.60 -3.94 9.86
C ILE A 15 -17.25 -4.24 8.41
N THR A 16 -16.60 -5.37 8.14
CA THR A 16 -16.15 -5.72 6.79
C THR A 16 -17.35 -5.97 5.87
N LEU A 17 -18.27 -6.81 6.29
CA LEU A 17 -19.42 -7.25 5.47
C LEU A 17 -20.42 -6.11 5.22
N HIS A 18 -20.69 -5.29 6.23
CA HIS A 18 -21.76 -4.29 6.14
C HIS A 18 -21.29 -2.90 5.71
N ILE A 19 -20.01 -2.57 5.89
CA ILE A 19 -19.51 -1.21 5.65
C ILE A 19 -18.30 -1.20 4.71
N THR A 20 -17.16 -1.77 5.14
CA THR A 20 -15.87 -1.54 4.49
C THR A 20 -15.86 -2.01 3.05
N MET A 21 -16.37 -3.20 2.79
CA MET A 21 -16.42 -3.79 1.45
C MET A 21 -17.20 -2.90 0.46
N TRP A 22 -18.38 -2.44 0.86
CA TRP A 22 -19.25 -1.63 -0.01
C TRP A 22 -18.68 -0.25 -0.26
N VAL A 23 -18.13 0.40 0.77
CA VAL A 23 -17.50 1.73 0.64
C VAL A 23 -16.23 1.63 -0.20
N LEU A 24 -15.40 0.60 0.00
CA LEU A 24 -14.16 0.39 -0.75
C LEU A 24 -14.46 0.17 -2.24
N VAL A 25 -15.29 -0.81 -2.56
CA VAL A 25 -15.64 -1.15 -3.94
C VAL A 25 -16.41 0.01 -4.60
N GLY A 26 -17.39 0.57 -3.90
CA GLY A 26 -18.18 1.72 -4.39
C GLY A 26 -17.33 2.94 -4.71
N THR A 27 -16.39 3.29 -3.81
CA THR A 27 -15.43 4.39 -4.05
C THR A 27 -14.52 4.07 -5.23
N GLY A 28 -13.96 2.87 -5.30
CA GLY A 28 -13.12 2.46 -6.41
C GLY A 28 -13.84 2.51 -7.77
N ILE A 29 -15.09 2.05 -7.84
CA ILE A 29 -15.94 2.17 -9.02
C ILE A 29 -16.20 3.65 -9.36
N LEU A 30 -16.59 4.47 -8.38
CA LEU A 30 -16.81 5.90 -8.58
C LEU A 30 -15.59 6.60 -9.19
N LEU A 31 -14.41 6.35 -8.64
CA LEU A 31 -13.16 6.93 -9.11
C LEU A 31 -12.76 6.38 -10.49
N THR A 32 -13.00 5.10 -10.74
CA THR A 32 -12.82 4.47 -12.06
C THR A 32 -13.69 5.15 -13.13
N VAL A 33 -14.96 5.35 -12.85
CA VAL A 33 -15.89 6.00 -13.78
C VAL A 33 -15.48 7.47 -14.00
N ARG A 34 -15.14 8.22 -12.95
CA ARG A 34 -14.71 9.63 -13.06
C ARG A 34 -13.44 9.82 -13.87
N THR A 35 -12.55 8.83 -13.90
CA THR A 35 -11.30 8.85 -14.67
C THR A 35 -11.39 8.12 -16.01
N ARG A 36 -12.58 7.61 -16.37
CA ARG A 36 -12.82 6.79 -17.57
C ARG A 36 -11.88 5.57 -17.62
N GLY A 37 -11.73 4.89 -16.47
CA GLY A 37 -10.90 3.68 -16.38
C GLY A 37 -9.40 3.97 -16.48
N VAL A 38 -8.88 4.92 -15.70
CA VAL A 38 -7.44 5.31 -15.72
C VAL A 38 -6.52 4.10 -15.59
N GLN A 39 -6.87 3.13 -14.75
CA GLN A 39 -6.08 1.93 -14.49
C GLN A 39 -5.93 1.00 -15.70
N LEU A 40 -6.91 0.99 -16.60
CA LEU A 40 -6.85 0.22 -17.85
C LEU A 40 -6.29 1.06 -19.00
N ARG A 41 -6.80 2.28 -19.16
CA ARG A 41 -6.44 3.20 -20.25
C ARG A 41 -4.98 3.62 -20.19
N ARG A 42 -4.42 3.79 -18.99
CA ARG A 42 -3.05 4.29 -18.76
C ARG A 42 -2.08 3.19 -18.28
N LEU A 43 -2.44 1.94 -18.39
CA LEU A 43 -1.57 0.83 -18.00
C LEU A 43 -0.20 0.85 -18.69
N PRO A 44 -0.08 1.10 -20.03
CA PRO A 44 1.23 1.23 -20.66
C PRO A 44 2.04 2.43 -20.13
N ASP A 45 1.37 3.54 -19.81
CA ASP A 45 2.03 4.72 -19.24
C ASP A 45 2.55 4.43 -17.83
N MET A 46 1.86 3.61 -17.03
CA MET A 46 2.31 3.19 -15.69
C MET A 46 3.67 2.49 -15.76
N PHE A 47 3.84 1.54 -16.67
CA PHE A 47 5.12 0.86 -16.88
C PHE A 47 6.22 1.82 -17.34
N ARG A 48 5.91 2.73 -18.28
CA ARG A 48 6.87 3.75 -18.78
C ARG A 48 7.35 4.67 -17.66
N GLN A 49 6.42 5.09 -16.75
CA GLN A 49 6.77 5.97 -15.62
C GLN A 49 7.73 5.27 -14.65
N VAL A 50 7.56 3.99 -14.35
CA VAL A 50 8.46 3.25 -13.46
C VAL A 50 9.86 3.12 -14.08
N VAL A 51 9.96 2.76 -15.37
CA VAL A 51 11.25 2.59 -16.07
C VAL A 51 12.00 3.92 -16.21
N GLY A 52 11.29 5.02 -16.52
CA GLY A 52 11.86 6.35 -16.72
C GLY A 52 12.24 7.11 -15.45
N SER A 53 11.90 6.60 -14.26
CA SER A 53 11.93 7.37 -13.01
C SER A 53 13.17 7.18 -12.13
N ARG A 54 14.27 6.68 -12.71
CA ARG A 54 15.49 6.29 -11.95
C ARG A 54 16.47 7.43 -11.67
N SER A 55 16.38 8.57 -12.39
CA SER A 55 17.32 9.70 -12.30
C SER A 55 16.61 10.99 -11.88
N GLY A 56 17.35 11.95 -11.29
CA GLY A 56 16.95 13.35 -11.21
C GLY A 56 16.27 13.81 -9.91
N ALA A 57 16.63 13.28 -8.73
CA ALA A 57 16.07 13.78 -7.47
C ALA A 57 17.01 14.79 -6.78
N GLN A 58 16.85 16.08 -7.04
CA GLN A 58 17.44 17.10 -6.17
C GLN A 58 16.47 17.41 -5.01
N GLY A 59 16.93 17.23 -3.77
CA GLY A 59 16.20 17.58 -2.55
C GLY A 59 15.16 16.56 -2.05
N GLY A 60 14.85 15.49 -2.81
CA GLY A 60 13.93 14.42 -2.43
C GLY A 60 14.48 13.04 -2.76
N ILE A 61 13.57 12.05 -2.84
CA ILE A 61 13.89 10.72 -3.37
C ILE A 61 13.34 10.59 -4.80
N SER A 62 13.93 9.69 -5.59
CA SER A 62 13.43 9.44 -6.94
C SER A 62 12.04 8.78 -6.91
N SER A 63 11.29 8.91 -8.00
CA SER A 63 10.00 8.22 -8.11
C SER A 63 10.14 6.70 -8.00
N PHE A 64 11.24 6.14 -8.49
CA PHE A 64 11.54 4.72 -8.35
C PHE A 64 11.79 4.33 -6.89
N GLN A 65 12.55 5.12 -6.13
CA GLN A 65 12.76 4.87 -4.70
C GLN A 65 11.45 4.95 -3.92
N ALA A 66 10.58 5.93 -4.20
CA ALA A 66 9.26 6.00 -3.59
C ALA A 66 8.39 4.79 -3.94
N PHE A 67 8.47 4.30 -5.17
CA PHE A 67 7.81 3.08 -5.60
C PHE A 67 8.32 1.85 -4.86
N THR A 68 9.63 1.68 -4.74
CA THR A 68 10.22 0.54 -4.03
C THR A 68 9.90 0.53 -2.54
N ILE A 69 9.87 1.70 -1.88
CA ILE A 69 9.43 1.82 -0.48
C ILE A 69 7.96 1.39 -0.34
N SER A 70 7.10 1.88 -1.21
CA SER A 70 5.68 1.52 -1.21
C SER A 70 5.45 0.05 -1.57
N LEU A 71 6.20 -0.48 -2.53
CA LEU A 71 6.13 -1.90 -2.91
C LEU A 71 6.61 -2.81 -1.77
N ALA A 72 7.68 -2.41 -1.06
CA ALA A 72 8.19 -3.14 0.12
C ALA A 72 7.18 -3.19 1.27
N ALA A 73 6.33 -2.18 1.40
CA ALA A 73 5.25 -2.19 2.38
C ALA A 73 4.15 -3.17 1.99
N ARG A 74 3.75 -3.15 0.71
CA ARG A 74 2.66 -3.97 0.16
C ARG A 74 3.06 -5.43 0.00
N VAL A 75 4.19 -5.69 -0.72
CA VAL A 75 4.67 -7.06 -0.95
C VAL A 75 5.28 -7.59 0.35
N GLY A 76 4.43 -8.09 1.20
CA GLY A 76 4.74 -8.58 2.53
C GLY A 76 4.05 -9.90 2.83
N ILE A 77 3.74 -10.11 4.10
CA ILE A 77 3.04 -11.33 4.53
C ILE A 77 1.63 -11.46 3.93
N GLY A 78 1.02 -10.36 3.50
CA GLY A 78 -0.28 -10.36 2.83
C GLY A 78 -0.30 -11.21 1.56
N ASN A 79 0.78 -11.20 0.79
CA ASN A 79 0.90 -11.95 -0.45
C ASN A 79 1.15 -13.45 -0.25
N VAL A 80 1.62 -13.85 0.92
CA VAL A 80 1.96 -15.24 1.25
C VAL A 80 0.92 -15.82 2.18
N PHE A 81 0.87 -15.33 3.41
CA PHE A 81 -0.08 -15.75 4.44
C PHE A 81 -1.52 -15.29 4.12
N GLY A 82 -1.69 -14.03 3.67
CA GLY A 82 -3.03 -13.49 3.36
C GLY A 82 -3.72 -14.28 2.25
N VAL A 83 -3.00 -14.69 1.21
CA VAL A 83 -3.52 -15.53 0.13
C VAL A 83 -3.86 -16.94 0.63
N ALA A 84 -2.99 -17.54 1.45
CA ALA A 84 -3.25 -18.82 2.08
C ALA A 84 -4.51 -18.78 2.97
N ALA A 85 -4.66 -17.73 3.78
CA ALA A 85 -5.84 -17.51 4.61
C ALA A 85 -7.10 -17.27 3.75
N ALA A 86 -6.99 -16.52 2.63
CA ALA A 86 -8.10 -16.34 1.70
C ALA A 86 -8.60 -17.66 1.12
N LEU A 87 -7.68 -18.56 0.75
CA LEU A 87 -8.02 -19.89 0.26
C LEU A 87 -8.66 -20.76 1.34
N ILE A 88 -8.13 -20.76 2.56
CA ILE A 88 -8.67 -21.58 3.66
C ILE A 88 -10.06 -21.08 4.10
N LEU A 89 -10.23 -19.77 4.25
CA LEU A 89 -11.45 -19.17 4.80
C LEU A 89 -12.52 -18.85 3.75
N GLY A 90 -12.12 -18.59 2.51
CA GLY A 90 -13.01 -18.16 1.44
C GLY A 90 -12.99 -19.04 0.19
N GLY A 91 -12.17 -20.11 0.18
CA GLY A 91 -12.00 -20.97 -0.98
C GLY A 91 -11.30 -20.31 -2.16
N PRO A 92 -11.15 -21.02 -3.30
CA PRO A 92 -10.53 -20.47 -4.50
C PRO A 92 -11.21 -19.19 -5.02
N GLY A 93 -12.53 -19.06 -4.81
CA GLY A 93 -13.29 -17.88 -5.20
C GLY A 93 -12.86 -16.59 -4.53
N ALA A 94 -12.21 -16.65 -3.34
CA ALA A 94 -11.67 -15.47 -2.69
C ALA A 94 -10.60 -14.78 -3.53
N ILE A 95 -9.83 -15.52 -4.32
CA ILE A 95 -8.81 -14.96 -5.24
C ILE A 95 -9.45 -14.09 -6.32
N PHE A 96 -10.59 -14.50 -6.87
CA PHE A 96 -11.35 -13.68 -7.81
C PHE A 96 -11.74 -12.32 -7.18
N TRP A 97 -12.24 -12.33 -5.96
CA TRP A 97 -12.61 -11.10 -5.26
C TRP A 97 -11.40 -10.24 -4.87
N MET A 98 -10.24 -10.84 -4.60
CA MET A 98 -8.97 -10.10 -4.50
C MET A 98 -8.66 -9.36 -5.81
N TRP A 99 -8.86 -9.97 -6.98
CA TRP A 99 -8.67 -9.30 -8.28
C TRP A 99 -9.62 -8.13 -8.47
N VAL A 100 -10.90 -8.31 -8.12
CA VAL A 100 -11.88 -7.22 -8.21
C VAL A 100 -11.47 -6.04 -7.33
N VAL A 101 -11.09 -6.30 -6.08
CA VAL A 101 -10.61 -5.26 -5.14
C VAL A 101 -9.35 -4.59 -5.66
N ALA A 102 -8.42 -5.34 -6.25
CA ALA A 102 -7.22 -4.78 -6.84
C ALA A 102 -7.52 -3.87 -8.04
N LEU A 103 -8.38 -4.31 -8.96
CA LEU A 103 -8.74 -3.52 -10.14
C LEU A 103 -9.42 -2.19 -9.78
N VAL A 104 -10.36 -2.20 -8.84
CA VAL A 104 -10.96 -0.95 -8.36
C VAL A 104 -10.00 -0.17 -7.46
N GLY A 105 -9.17 -0.87 -6.69
CA GLY A 105 -8.12 -0.32 -5.85
C GLY A 105 -7.02 0.41 -6.61
N MET A 106 -6.73 0.02 -7.85
CA MET A 106 -5.80 0.76 -8.71
C MET A 106 -6.25 2.21 -8.93
N ALA A 107 -7.56 2.46 -9.07
CA ALA A 107 -8.08 3.82 -9.20
C ALA A 107 -7.97 4.59 -7.87
N THR A 108 -8.26 3.96 -6.73
CA THR A 108 -8.08 4.61 -5.42
C THR A 108 -6.61 4.94 -5.15
N ALA A 109 -5.69 4.03 -5.39
CA ALA A 109 -4.25 4.26 -5.24
C ALA A 109 -3.72 5.37 -6.16
N PHE A 110 -4.27 5.48 -7.38
CA PHE A 110 -3.98 6.60 -8.27
C PHE A 110 -4.36 7.94 -7.63
N PHE A 111 -5.58 8.04 -7.07
CA PHE A 111 -6.03 9.26 -6.40
C PHE A 111 -5.24 9.56 -5.13
N GLU A 112 -5.01 8.57 -4.30
CA GLU A 112 -4.22 8.69 -3.06
C GLU A 112 -2.86 9.32 -3.33
N ALA A 113 -2.11 8.76 -4.27
CA ALA A 113 -0.76 9.20 -4.59
C ALA A 113 -0.75 10.56 -5.30
N THR A 114 -1.70 10.79 -6.22
CA THR A 114 -1.85 12.08 -6.91
C THR A 114 -2.16 13.20 -5.90
N LEU A 115 -3.13 12.99 -5.01
CA LEU A 115 -3.48 13.97 -3.97
C LEU A 115 -2.34 14.18 -2.95
N ALA A 116 -1.65 13.12 -2.58
CA ALA A 116 -0.50 13.22 -1.68
C ALA A 116 0.62 14.09 -2.28
N GLN A 117 0.86 13.98 -3.57
CA GLN A 117 1.79 14.83 -4.31
C GLN A 117 1.28 16.28 -4.43
N MET A 118 -0.01 16.47 -4.73
CA MET A 118 -0.60 17.82 -4.87
C MET A 118 -0.52 18.63 -3.56
N PHE A 119 -0.77 17.99 -2.41
CA PHE A 119 -0.83 18.65 -1.10
C PHE A 119 0.41 18.44 -0.22
N LYS A 120 1.53 17.95 -0.80
CA LYS A 120 2.79 17.79 -0.07
C LYS A 120 3.37 19.13 0.37
N VAL A 121 4.24 19.06 1.37
CA VAL A 121 4.94 20.21 1.93
C VAL A 121 6.45 20.01 1.88
N ARG A 122 7.19 21.08 1.75
CA ARG A 122 8.65 21.08 1.91
C ARG A 122 8.97 21.09 3.41
N HIS A 123 9.80 20.17 3.84
CA HIS A 123 10.31 20.12 5.20
C HIS A 123 11.60 20.93 5.33
N THR A 124 11.98 21.29 6.56
CA THR A 124 13.18 22.09 6.86
C THR A 124 14.50 21.46 6.39
N ASP A 125 14.54 20.14 6.21
CA ASP A 125 15.70 19.40 5.67
C ASP A 125 15.72 19.31 4.13
N GLY A 126 14.83 20.04 3.45
CA GLY A 126 14.68 20.03 1.99
C GLY A 126 13.88 18.86 1.44
N SER A 127 13.54 17.85 2.26
CA SER A 127 12.72 16.71 1.82
C SER A 127 11.24 17.10 1.71
N PHE A 128 10.45 16.26 1.01
CA PHE A 128 9.01 16.42 0.94
C PHE A 128 8.31 15.52 1.97
N ARG A 129 7.19 16.02 2.48
CA ARG A 129 6.28 15.29 3.35
C ARG A 129 4.85 15.47 2.88
N GLY A 130 4.05 14.41 3.00
CA GLY A 130 2.67 14.42 2.59
C GLY A 130 1.97 13.14 3.03
N GLY A 131 0.83 12.86 2.41
CA GLY A 131 -0.03 11.73 2.73
C GLY A 131 -1.42 12.18 3.15
N PRO A 132 -2.28 11.28 3.63
CA PRO A 132 -3.68 11.59 3.88
C PRO A 132 -3.91 12.72 4.89
N ALA A 133 -3.17 12.75 5.99
CA ALA A 133 -3.29 13.83 6.96
C ALA A 133 -3.07 15.22 6.33
N TYR A 134 -2.13 15.32 5.39
CA TYR A 134 -1.81 16.58 4.71
C TYR A 134 -2.90 16.97 3.71
N TYR A 135 -3.42 16.06 2.86
CA TYR A 135 -4.49 16.44 1.96
C TYR A 135 -5.84 16.63 2.65
N MET A 136 -6.08 15.98 3.80
CA MET A 136 -7.24 16.29 4.65
C MET A 136 -7.12 17.69 5.27
N ALA A 137 -5.95 18.03 5.81
CA ALA A 137 -5.74 19.34 6.42
C ALA A 137 -5.76 20.50 5.42
N ARG A 138 -5.15 20.33 4.24
CA ARG A 138 -4.98 21.38 3.24
C ARG A 138 -6.07 21.37 2.17
N GLY A 139 -6.44 20.18 1.67
CA GLY A 139 -7.44 20.01 0.62
C GLY A 139 -8.87 20.14 1.14
N LEU A 140 -9.19 19.52 2.30
CA LEU A 140 -10.50 19.65 2.96
C LEU A 140 -10.53 20.79 3.98
N ARG A 141 -9.42 21.50 4.19
CA ARG A 141 -9.28 22.58 5.19
C ARG A 141 -9.65 22.13 6.62
N SER A 142 -9.43 20.86 6.94
CA SER A 142 -9.75 20.27 8.25
C SER A 142 -8.50 19.69 8.91
N ARG A 143 -7.80 20.49 9.70
CA ARG A 143 -6.65 20.03 10.49
C ARG A 143 -7.06 18.95 11.49
N ALA A 144 -8.25 19.04 12.07
CA ALA A 144 -8.77 18.05 13.01
C ALA A 144 -8.87 16.66 12.37
N LEU A 145 -9.44 16.56 11.15
CA LEU A 145 -9.51 15.31 10.41
C LEU A 145 -8.11 14.76 10.08
N GLY A 146 -7.16 15.64 9.70
CA GLY A 146 -5.77 15.28 9.50
C GLY A 146 -5.12 14.69 10.76
N VAL A 147 -5.35 15.29 11.94
CA VAL A 147 -4.83 14.79 13.23
C VAL A 147 -5.46 13.44 13.59
N VAL A 148 -6.77 13.29 13.41
CA VAL A 148 -7.46 12.00 13.63
C VAL A 148 -6.87 10.92 12.73
N PHE A 149 -6.72 11.20 11.43
CA PHE A 149 -6.12 10.24 10.51
C PHE A 149 -4.65 9.91 10.87
N ALA A 150 -3.86 10.90 11.27
CA ALA A 150 -2.49 10.67 11.72
C ALA A 150 -2.43 9.77 12.97
N GLY A 151 -3.35 9.95 13.92
CA GLY A 151 -3.50 9.07 15.09
C GLY A 151 -3.89 7.65 14.69
N LEU A 152 -4.86 7.50 13.78
CA LEU A 152 -5.24 6.19 13.21
C LEU A 152 -4.07 5.52 12.51
N THR A 153 -3.25 6.26 11.74
CA THR A 153 -2.05 5.71 11.09
C THR A 153 -1.02 5.23 12.10
N ILE A 154 -0.76 6.02 13.16
CA ILE A 154 0.19 5.64 14.21
C ILE A 154 -0.25 4.33 14.86
N PHE A 155 -1.54 4.18 15.15
CA PHE A 155 -2.06 2.97 15.76
C PHE A 155 -2.11 1.80 14.76
N THR A 156 -2.66 2.00 13.57
CA THR A 156 -2.79 0.92 12.57
C THR A 156 -1.43 0.47 12.06
N CYS A 157 -0.58 1.39 11.59
CA CYS A 157 0.72 1.03 11.03
C CYS A 157 1.76 0.75 12.13
N GLY A 158 1.85 1.61 13.15
CA GLY A 158 2.86 1.48 14.21
C GLY A 158 2.59 0.36 15.20
N PHE A 159 1.35 -0.10 15.33
CA PHE A 159 0.96 -1.16 16.25
C PHE A 159 0.40 -2.38 15.50
N SER A 160 -0.78 -2.30 14.90
CA SER A 160 -1.52 -3.47 14.42
C SER A 160 -0.84 -4.19 13.24
N ILE A 161 -0.41 -3.46 12.21
CA ILE A 161 0.28 -4.05 11.03
C ILE A 161 1.61 -4.67 11.47
N ILE A 162 2.38 -3.99 12.32
CA ILE A 162 3.65 -4.53 12.82
C ILE A 162 3.43 -5.80 13.62
N MET A 163 2.38 -5.88 14.43
CA MET A 163 2.05 -7.11 15.16
C MET A 163 1.78 -8.30 14.23
N VAL A 164 1.02 -8.09 13.13
CA VAL A 164 0.73 -9.15 12.15
C VAL A 164 2.02 -9.63 11.47
N GLN A 165 2.83 -8.70 11.00
CA GLN A 165 4.09 -9.05 10.33
C GLN A 165 5.03 -9.80 11.28
N SER A 166 5.15 -9.33 12.51
CA SER A 166 6.00 -9.95 13.53
C SER A 166 5.48 -11.34 13.96
N ASN A 167 4.16 -11.51 14.09
CA ASN A 167 3.53 -12.79 14.38
C ASN A 167 3.83 -13.83 13.31
N ALA A 168 3.71 -13.43 12.04
CA ALA A 168 4.00 -14.30 10.91
C ALA A 168 5.49 -14.72 10.87
N VAL A 169 6.42 -13.79 11.12
CA VAL A 169 7.85 -14.15 11.21
C VAL A 169 8.10 -15.11 12.36
N ALA A 170 7.53 -14.82 13.54
CA ALA A 170 7.66 -15.73 14.69
C ALA A 170 7.15 -17.14 14.36
N GLY A 171 6.09 -17.26 13.55
CA GLY A 171 5.58 -18.55 13.07
C GLY A 171 6.57 -19.31 12.18
N VAL A 172 7.28 -18.62 11.27
CA VAL A 172 8.19 -19.29 10.32
C VAL A 172 9.61 -19.54 10.85
N ILE A 173 9.99 -18.95 11.98
CA ILE A 173 11.27 -19.21 12.66
C ILE A 173 11.10 -19.91 14.01
N GLY A 174 9.87 -20.02 14.50
CA GLY A 174 9.49 -20.56 15.79
C GLY A 174 9.41 -22.09 15.85
N PRO A 175 8.76 -22.64 16.88
CA PRO A 175 8.61 -24.08 17.05
C PRO A 175 7.96 -24.74 15.83
N GLY A 176 8.51 -25.89 15.41
CA GLY A 176 8.04 -26.63 14.23
C GLY A 176 8.54 -26.11 12.88
N SER A 177 9.27 -24.99 12.86
CA SER A 177 9.94 -24.48 11.67
C SER A 177 11.35 -25.09 11.48
N PRO A 178 12.00 -24.88 10.32
CA PRO A 178 13.39 -25.34 10.11
C PRO A 178 14.39 -24.78 11.13
N LEU A 179 14.15 -23.58 11.70
CA LEU A 179 15.02 -22.97 12.69
C LEU A 179 14.65 -23.35 14.13
N ASN A 180 13.41 -23.74 14.37
CA ASN A 180 12.87 -24.23 15.63
C ASN A 180 13.27 -23.39 16.87
N LEU A 181 13.19 -22.06 16.76
CA LEU A 181 13.56 -21.16 17.85
C LEU A 181 12.47 -21.11 18.93
N PRO A 182 12.84 -21.06 20.22
CA PRO A 182 11.87 -20.75 21.27
C PRO A 182 11.17 -19.42 21.01
N PRO A 183 9.86 -19.27 21.33
CA PRO A 183 9.09 -18.03 21.03
C PRO A 183 9.73 -16.76 21.61
N SER A 184 10.31 -16.84 22.82
CA SER A 184 11.00 -15.72 23.45
C SER A 184 12.28 -15.30 22.69
N VAL A 185 13.01 -16.29 22.15
CA VAL A 185 14.22 -16.02 21.34
C VAL A 185 13.84 -15.42 19.99
N ALA A 186 12.82 -15.95 19.32
CA ALA A 186 12.30 -15.41 18.09
C ALA A 186 11.85 -13.95 18.27
N ALA A 187 11.09 -13.66 19.34
CA ALA A 187 10.66 -12.30 19.69
C ALA A 187 11.86 -11.38 19.97
N ALA A 188 12.85 -11.82 20.75
CA ALA A 188 14.04 -11.02 21.06
C ALA A 188 14.88 -10.69 19.80
N VAL A 189 15.04 -11.65 18.88
CA VAL A 189 15.73 -11.43 17.60
C VAL A 189 14.99 -10.38 16.77
N LEU A 190 13.66 -10.49 16.64
CA LEU A 190 12.84 -9.55 15.89
C LEU A 190 12.88 -8.14 16.48
N VAL A 191 12.73 -8.03 17.80
CA VAL A 191 12.83 -6.75 18.52
C VAL A 191 14.20 -6.13 18.31
N GLY A 192 15.29 -6.89 18.46
CA GLY A 192 16.65 -6.40 18.26
C GLY A 192 16.90 -5.87 16.85
N LEU A 193 16.51 -6.63 15.81
CA LEU A 193 16.65 -6.23 14.41
C LEU A 193 15.76 -5.00 14.09
N SER A 194 14.52 -5.00 14.55
CA SER A 194 13.60 -3.87 14.36
C SER A 194 14.11 -2.61 15.04
N ALA A 195 14.57 -2.71 16.28
CA ALA A 195 15.15 -1.59 17.01
C ALA A 195 16.36 -1.00 16.28
N LEU A 196 17.28 -1.86 15.81
CA LEU A 196 18.49 -1.44 15.10
C LEU A 196 18.18 -0.63 13.84
N VAL A 197 17.11 -0.95 13.13
CA VAL A 197 16.72 -0.23 11.90
C VAL A 197 15.82 0.97 12.21
N ILE A 198 14.73 0.76 12.98
CA ILE A 198 13.68 1.77 13.23
C ILE A 198 14.23 2.95 14.04
N LEU A 199 15.05 2.70 15.07
CA LEU A 199 15.62 3.78 15.88
C LEU A 199 16.61 4.65 15.08
N GLY A 200 17.14 4.15 13.96
CA GLY A 200 17.95 4.93 13.02
C GLY A 200 17.14 5.89 12.13
N GLY A 201 15.80 5.82 12.18
CA GLY A 201 14.86 6.71 11.49
C GLY A 201 14.73 6.47 10.00
N VAL A 202 13.86 7.27 9.37
CA VAL A 202 13.39 7.12 7.97
C VAL A 202 14.52 6.93 6.95
N ARG A 203 15.66 7.63 7.11
CA ARG A 203 16.81 7.49 6.17
C ARG A 203 17.46 6.11 6.20
N ARG A 204 17.55 5.50 7.39
CA ARG A 204 18.10 4.14 7.54
C ARG A 204 17.13 3.12 6.98
N VAL A 205 15.85 3.27 7.26
CA VAL A 205 14.79 2.43 6.71
C VAL A 205 14.81 2.48 5.19
N ALA A 206 14.81 3.66 4.57
CA ALA A 206 14.85 3.82 3.11
C ALA A 206 16.05 3.08 2.50
N ARG A 207 17.23 3.18 3.10
CA ARG A 207 18.44 2.51 2.60
C ARG A 207 18.35 0.99 2.69
N VAL A 208 17.75 0.45 3.74
CA VAL A 208 17.58 -0.99 3.91
C VAL A 208 16.53 -1.52 2.93
N THR A 209 15.38 -0.86 2.81
CA THR A 209 14.29 -1.30 1.92
C THR A 209 14.63 -1.18 0.44
N GLU A 210 15.45 -0.21 0.04
CA GLU A 210 15.89 0.00 -1.34
C GLU A 210 16.56 -1.26 -1.94
N TRP A 211 17.29 -2.02 -1.12
CA TRP A 211 17.93 -3.27 -1.53
C TRP A 211 17.10 -4.52 -1.24
N MET A 212 16.49 -4.57 -0.07
CA MET A 212 15.72 -5.74 0.35
C MET A 212 14.52 -6.00 -0.55
N ALA A 213 13.70 -4.98 -0.82
CA ALA A 213 12.43 -5.15 -1.52
C ALA A 213 12.57 -5.66 -2.96
N PRO A 214 13.43 -5.09 -3.82
CA PRO A 214 13.57 -5.58 -5.20
C PRO A 214 14.16 -6.99 -5.27
N ILE A 215 15.17 -7.31 -4.43
CA ILE A 215 15.80 -8.64 -4.43
C ILE A 215 14.78 -9.69 -4.03
N MET A 216 14.03 -9.44 -2.96
CA MET A 216 13.05 -10.33 -2.42
C MET A 216 11.88 -10.56 -3.40
N ALA A 217 11.35 -9.48 -3.98
CA ALA A 217 10.29 -9.58 -4.98
C ALA A 217 10.77 -10.37 -6.20
N LEU A 218 12.02 -10.16 -6.64
CA LEU A 218 12.61 -10.91 -7.74
C LEU A 218 12.71 -12.39 -7.44
N VAL A 219 13.25 -12.77 -6.27
CA VAL A 219 13.38 -14.18 -5.85
C VAL A 219 12.01 -14.87 -5.82
N TYR A 220 11.03 -14.19 -5.20
CA TYR A 220 9.67 -14.74 -5.10
C TYR A 220 9.00 -14.89 -6.48
N VAL A 221 9.11 -13.87 -7.33
CA VAL A 221 8.53 -13.90 -8.68
C VAL A 221 9.21 -14.96 -9.55
N VAL A 222 10.55 -15.09 -9.49
CA VAL A 222 11.27 -16.14 -10.24
C VAL A 222 10.82 -17.53 -9.81
N MET A 223 10.72 -17.76 -8.50
CA MET A 223 10.23 -19.03 -7.97
C MET A 223 8.78 -19.32 -8.44
N ALA A 224 7.92 -18.32 -8.36
CA ALA A 224 6.54 -18.44 -8.82
C ALA A 224 6.46 -18.75 -10.34
N VAL A 225 7.26 -18.06 -11.16
CA VAL A 225 7.33 -18.29 -12.60
C VAL A 225 7.80 -19.72 -12.91
N VAL A 226 8.80 -20.22 -12.18
CA VAL A 226 9.27 -21.60 -12.34
C VAL A 226 8.14 -22.60 -12.04
N ILE A 227 7.47 -22.45 -10.90
CA ILE A 227 6.36 -23.36 -10.53
C ILE A 227 5.21 -23.29 -11.54
N VAL A 228 4.80 -22.08 -11.96
CA VAL A 228 3.77 -21.89 -12.96
C VAL A 228 4.16 -22.51 -14.31
N ALA A 229 5.42 -22.34 -14.73
CA ALA A 229 5.93 -22.93 -15.98
C ALA A 229 5.92 -24.46 -15.94
N LEU A 230 6.30 -25.07 -14.81
CA LEU A 230 6.25 -26.52 -14.61
C LEU A 230 4.82 -27.07 -14.65
N HIS A 231 3.82 -26.26 -14.33
CA HIS A 231 2.41 -26.65 -14.25
C HIS A 231 1.52 -25.87 -15.24
N ILE A 232 2.08 -25.36 -16.32
CA ILE A 232 1.40 -24.45 -17.27
C ILE A 232 0.11 -25.06 -17.85
N THR A 233 0.06 -26.39 -18.00
CA THR A 233 -1.11 -27.11 -18.50
C THR A 233 -2.30 -27.08 -17.54
N GLN A 234 -2.07 -26.89 -16.24
CA GLN A 234 -3.11 -26.81 -15.23
C GLN A 234 -3.68 -25.40 -15.08
N LEU A 235 -2.98 -24.38 -15.60
CA LEU A 235 -3.32 -22.96 -15.46
C LEU A 235 -4.76 -22.63 -15.91
N PRO A 236 -5.24 -23.07 -17.09
CA PRO A 236 -6.61 -22.78 -17.52
C PRO A 236 -7.67 -23.38 -16.59
N GLY A 237 -7.45 -24.62 -16.11
CA GLY A 237 -8.36 -25.30 -15.18
C GLY A 237 -8.44 -24.59 -13.82
N LEU A 238 -7.30 -24.12 -13.31
CA LEU A 238 -7.25 -23.37 -12.05
C LEU A 238 -7.91 -22.00 -12.16
N LEU A 239 -7.72 -21.28 -13.27
CA LEU A 239 -8.44 -20.03 -13.54
C LEU A 239 -9.95 -20.26 -13.58
N ALA A 240 -10.40 -21.32 -14.27
CA ALA A 240 -11.81 -21.70 -14.30
C ALA A 240 -12.33 -22.03 -12.90
N THR A 241 -11.55 -22.74 -12.07
CA THR A 241 -11.90 -23.04 -10.68
C THR A 241 -12.02 -21.77 -9.84
N ILE A 242 -11.09 -20.83 -9.95
CA ILE A 242 -11.14 -19.56 -9.23
C ILE A 242 -12.40 -18.77 -9.59
N VAL A 243 -12.70 -18.64 -10.89
CA VAL A 243 -13.88 -17.90 -11.36
C VAL A 243 -15.17 -18.61 -10.99
N SER A 244 -15.29 -19.91 -11.22
CA SER A 244 -16.51 -20.66 -10.89
C SER A 244 -16.79 -20.70 -9.39
N SER A 245 -15.75 -20.84 -8.55
CA SER A 245 -15.89 -20.84 -7.09
C SER A 245 -16.29 -19.49 -6.53
N ALA A 246 -16.06 -18.39 -7.25
CA ALA A 246 -16.46 -17.05 -6.81
C ALA A 246 -17.99 -16.83 -6.83
N PHE A 247 -18.71 -17.60 -7.68
CA PHE A 247 -20.14 -17.47 -7.89
C PHE A 247 -20.88 -18.81 -7.70
N GLY A 248 -20.13 -19.89 -7.49
CA GLY A 248 -20.68 -21.23 -7.39
C GLY A 248 -21.18 -21.56 -5.98
N PRO A 249 -22.08 -22.57 -5.90
CA PRO A 249 -22.60 -23.08 -4.64
C PRO A 249 -21.61 -24.03 -3.94
N ALA A 250 -20.34 -23.64 -3.79
CA ALA A 250 -19.41 -24.46 -3.03
C ALA A 250 -19.89 -24.56 -1.57
N PRO A 251 -20.01 -25.77 -0.99
CA PRO A 251 -20.42 -25.95 0.39
C PRO A 251 -19.27 -25.56 1.32
N PHE A 252 -19.21 -24.31 1.71
CA PHE A 252 -18.52 -23.91 2.92
C PHE A 252 -19.50 -23.93 4.10
N ALA A 253 -19.02 -24.09 5.32
CA ALA A 253 -19.81 -24.19 6.54
C ALA A 253 -20.88 -23.07 6.60
N GLY A 254 -22.11 -23.36 6.16
CA GLY A 254 -23.20 -22.37 6.03
C GLY A 254 -24.03 -22.50 4.74
N GLY A 255 -23.76 -23.48 3.89
CA GLY A 255 -24.50 -23.72 2.63
C GLY A 255 -24.08 -22.79 1.49
N VAL A 256 -24.87 -22.80 0.38
CA VAL A 256 -24.57 -22.09 -0.89
C VAL A 256 -24.31 -20.60 -0.71
N THR A 257 -25.12 -19.91 0.08
CA THR A 257 -24.97 -18.48 0.38
C THR A 257 -23.75 -18.22 1.25
N GLY A 258 -23.39 -19.12 2.16
CA GLY A 258 -22.20 -19.00 3.01
C GLY A 258 -20.90 -19.00 2.22
N GLY A 259 -20.82 -19.83 1.18
CA GLY A 259 -19.62 -19.93 0.31
C GLY A 259 -19.31 -18.65 -0.46
N ILE A 260 -20.30 -18.03 -1.11
CA ILE A 260 -20.12 -16.78 -1.86
C ILE A 260 -19.76 -15.63 -0.92
N VAL A 261 -20.47 -15.51 0.23
CA VAL A 261 -20.21 -14.47 1.23
C VAL A 261 -18.82 -14.63 1.83
N ALA A 262 -18.40 -15.86 2.16
CA ALA A 262 -17.07 -16.14 2.66
C ALA A 262 -15.97 -15.77 1.64
N ALA A 263 -16.14 -16.16 0.37
CA ALA A 263 -15.22 -15.80 -0.71
C ALA A 263 -15.11 -14.27 -0.88
N LEU A 264 -16.24 -13.58 -0.94
CA LEU A 264 -16.31 -12.13 -1.07
C LEU A 264 -15.66 -11.42 0.11
N THR A 265 -16.01 -11.80 1.34
CA THR A 265 -15.51 -11.17 2.56
C THR A 265 -14.01 -11.38 2.73
N ASN A 266 -13.55 -12.63 2.62
CA ASN A 266 -12.13 -12.95 2.78
C ASN A 266 -11.29 -12.45 1.61
N GLY A 267 -11.81 -12.51 0.38
CA GLY A 267 -11.17 -11.90 -0.78
C GLY A 267 -11.00 -10.38 -0.61
N THR A 268 -12.02 -9.68 -0.11
CA THR A 268 -11.94 -8.23 0.14
C THR A 268 -10.94 -7.91 1.25
N ARG A 269 -10.99 -8.61 2.39
CA ARG A 269 -10.06 -8.39 3.51
C ARG A 269 -8.61 -8.61 3.11
N ARG A 270 -8.35 -9.79 2.54
CA ARG A 270 -6.98 -10.17 2.18
C ARG A 270 -6.47 -9.35 0.98
N GLY A 271 -7.35 -8.97 0.05
CA GLY A 271 -7.04 -8.02 -1.02
C GLY A 271 -6.64 -6.66 -0.48
N LEU A 272 -7.45 -6.05 0.40
CA LEU A 272 -7.14 -4.76 1.04
C LEU A 272 -5.86 -4.82 1.87
N PHE A 273 -5.67 -5.89 2.65
CA PHE A 273 -4.46 -6.09 3.46
C PHE A 273 -3.20 -6.19 2.60
N SER A 274 -3.28 -6.86 1.43
CA SER A 274 -2.14 -7.03 0.53
C SER A 274 -1.80 -5.72 -0.19
N ASN A 275 -2.76 -5.12 -0.91
CA ASN A 275 -2.48 -4.00 -1.80
C ASN A 275 -2.56 -2.62 -1.14
N GLU A 276 -3.10 -2.52 0.06
CA GLU A 276 -3.25 -1.28 0.85
C GLU A 276 -4.01 -0.15 0.11
N ALA A 277 -4.68 -0.43 -1.01
CA ALA A 277 -5.35 0.59 -1.82
C ALA A 277 -6.60 1.13 -1.14
N GLY A 278 -6.66 2.44 -0.97
CA GLY A 278 -7.72 3.12 -0.21
C GLY A 278 -7.43 3.24 1.28
N GLN A 279 -6.40 2.57 1.79
CA GLN A 279 -6.02 2.61 3.20
C GLN A 279 -5.29 3.90 3.58
N GLY A 280 -4.58 4.53 2.63
CA GLY A 280 -3.85 5.78 2.89
C GLY A 280 -2.39 5.58 3.30
N THR A 281 -1.81 4.42 3.11
CA THR A 281 -0.42 4.09 3.47
C THR A 281 0.57 4.44 2.35
N ALA A 282 0.32 3.99 1.13
CA ALA A 282 1.14 4.30 -0.04
C ALA A 282 1.37 5.80 -0.30
N PRO A 283 0.41 6.70 -0.03
CA PRO A 283 0.57 8.14 -0.15
C PRO A 283 1.74 8.73 0.63
N PHE A 284 2.14 8.12 1.75
CA PHE A 284 3.30 8.60 2.53
C PHE A 284 4.60 8.48 1.74
N ALA A 285 4.82 7.33 1.09
CA ALA A 285 5.97 7.14 0.22
C ALA A 285 5.85 8.00 -1.05
N ALA A 286 4.68 8.00 -1.70
CA ALA A 286 4.44 8.75 -2.91
C ALA A 286 4.73 10.25 -2.75
N ALA A 287 4.36 10.87 -1.62
CA ALA A 287 4.55 12.29 -1.36
C ALA A 287 6.02 12.71 -1.24
N THR A 288 6.92 11.79 -0.84
CA THR A 288 8.35 12.09 -0.68
C THR A 288 9.11 12.17 -2.00
N ALA A 289 8.50 11.68 -3.09
CA ALA A 289 9.13 11.70 -4.40
C ALA A 289 9.18 13.11 -5.00
N THR A 290 10.29 13.39 -5.68
CA THR A 290 10.42 14.53 -6.57
C THR A 290 9.89 14.15 -7.95
N VAL A 291 8.86 14.84 -8.43
CA VAL A 291 8.21 14.61 -9.73
C VAL A 291 7.86 15.90 -10.41
N ALA A 292 7.82 15.90 -11.75
CA ALA A 292 7.38 17.04 -12.54
C ALA A 292 5.85 17.21 -12.51
N HIS A 293 5.10 16.11 -12.32
CA HIS A 293 3.64 16.13 -12.31
C HIS A 293 3.08 15.13 -11.29
N PRO A 294 2.08 15.50 -10.45
CA PRO A 294 1.49 14.61 -9.45
C PRO A 294 0.98 13.27 -9.99
N VAL A 295 0.44 13.27 -11.21
CA VAL A 295 -0.08 12.08 -11.91
C VAL A 295 0.99 11.01 -12.12
N GLN A 296 2.27 11.36 -12.20
CA GLN A 296 3.35 10.38 -12.31
C GLN A 296 3.33 9.41 -11.13
N GLN A 297 3.25 9.93 -9.91
CA GLN A 297 3.13 9.08 -8.72
C GLN A 297 1.79 8.34 -8.67
N GLY A 298 0.70 8.97 -9.12
CA GLY A 298 -0.59 8.30 -9.24
C GLY A 298 -0.51 7.04 -10.10
N LEU A 299 0.10 7.15 -11.28
CA LEU A 299 0.28 6.03 -12.21
C LEU A 299 1.20 4.95 -11.64
N ILE A 300 2.32 5.35 -11.04
CA ILE A 300 3.30 4.43 -10.44
C ILE A 300 2.69 3.63 -9.29
N GLN A 301 1.96 4.28 -8.40
CA GLN A 301 1.34 3.62 -7.25
C GLN A 301 0.15 2.74 -7.64
N SER A 302 -0.58 3.11 -8.68
CA SER A 302 -1.61 2.27 -9.30
C SER A 302 -1.01 0.98 -9.85
N LEU A 303 0.15 1.04 -10.53
CA LEU A 303 0.88 -0.14 -10.97
C LEU A 303 1.33 -1.01 -9.79
N GLY A 304 1.70 -0.40 -8.67
CA GLY A 304 2.06 -1.14 -7.46
C GLY A 304 0.94 -2.08 -6.99
N VAL A 305 -0.32 -1.65 -7.03
CA VAL A 305 -1.49 -2.49 -6.72
C VAL A 305 -1.63 -3.66 -7.70
N PHE A 306 -1.45 -3.39 -9.00
CA PHE A 306 -1.48 -4.41 -10.04
C PHE A 306 -0.40 -5.48 -9.81
N VAL A 307 0.84 -5.06 -9.59
CA VAL A 307 1.97 -5.97 -9.35
C VAL A 307 1.73 -6.81 -8.09
N ASP A 308 1.35 -6.16 -7.00
CA ASP A 308 1.11 -6.81 -5.71
C ASP A 308 0.05 -7.91 -5.80
N THR A 309 -1.15 -7.55 -6.24
CA THR A 309 -2.29 -8.45 -6.11
C THR A 309 -2.53 -9.27 -7.38
N ILE A 310 -2.53 -8.63 -8.57
CA ILE A 310 -2.81 -9.36 -9.81
C ILE A 310 -1.65 -10.29 -10.19
N ILE A 311 -0.39 -9.90 -9.90
CA ILE A 311 0.77 -10.75 -10.23
C ILE A 311 1.14 -11.62 -9.02
N VAL A 312 1.56 -11.00 -7.91
CA VAL A 312 2.19 -11.73 -6.79
C VAL A 312 1.19 -12.60 -6.03
N CYS A 313 0.01 -12.07 -5.65
CA CYS A 313 -1.00 -12.88 -4.96
C CYS A 313 -1.56 -14.00 -5.85
N THR A 314 -1.74 -13.74 -7.15
CA THR A 314 -2.16 -14.77 -8.09
C THR A 314 -1.12 -15.88 -8.20
N ALA A 315 0.16 -15.53 -8.28
CA ALA A 315 1.24 -16.51 -8.30
C ALA A 315 1.25 -17.37 -7.03
N THR A 316 1.07 -16.76 -5.85
CA THR A 316 0.93 -17.51 -4.59
C THR A 316 -0.26 -18.45 -4.60
N ALA A 317 -1.43 -17.99 -5.05
CA ALA A 317 -2.62 -18.82 -5.16
C ALA A 317 -2.39 -20.03 -6.09
N PHE A 318 -1.71 -19.80 -7.22
CA PHE A 318 -1.32 -20.86 -8.14
C PHE A 318 -0.40 -21.88 -7.48
N ILE A 319 0.67 -21.43 -6.81
CA ILE A 319 1.61 -22.30 -6.09
C ILE A 319 0.85 -23.22 -5.12
N ILE A 320 -0.07 -22.66 -4.34
CA ILE A 320 -0.86 -23.43 -3.37
C ILE A 320 -1.82 -24.41 -4.08
N LEU A 321 -2.51 -23.97 -5.11
CA LEU A 321 -3.53 -24.78 -5.79
C LEU A 321 -2.94 -25.93 -6.61
N VAL A 322 -1.74 -25.77 -7.21
CA VAL A 322 -1.10 -26.84 -8.00
C VAL A 322 -0.38 -27.86 -7.12
N SER A 323 0.00 -27.50 -5.91
CA SER A 323 0.85 -28.34 -5.05
C SER A 323 0.16 -29.56 -4.47
N GLY A 324 -1.18 -29.57 -4.45
CA GLY A 324 -1.98 -30.62 -3.82
C GLY A 324 -2.04 -30.54 -2.28
N VAL A 325 -1.33 -29.60 -1.64
CA VAL A 325 -1.41 -29.42 -0.17
C VAL A 325 -2.71 -28.75 0.27
N TYR A 326 -3.41 -28.12 -0.64
CA TYR A 326 -4.70 -27.50 -0.42
C TYR A 326 -5.81 -28.22 -1.21
N SER A 327 -6.90 -28.53 -0.54
CA SER A 327 -8.17 -28.84 -1.19
C SER A 327 -9.34 -28.40 -0.28
N PRO A 328 -10.51 -28.05 -0.84
CA PRO A 328 -11.71 -27.75 -0.07
C PRO A 328 -12.07 -28.89 0.91
N ALA A 329 -11.92 -30.13 0.49
CA ALA A 329 -12.19 -31.30 1.32
C ALA A 329 -11.29 -31.41 2.57
N LEU A 330 -10.03 -30.93 2.50
CA LEU A 330 -9.15 -30.89 3.68
C LEU A 330 -9.61 -29.81 4.67
N VAL A 331 -10.14 -28.70 4.19
CA VAL A 331 -10.71 -27.63 5.03
C VAL A 331 -11.98 -28.12 5.72
N GLU A 332 -12.91 -28.74 4.97
CA GLU A 332 -14.16 -29.28 5.48
C GLU A 332 -13.93 -30.40 6.52
N ALA A 333 -12.90 -31.23 6.29
CA ALA A 333 -12.51 -32.28 7.24
C ALA A 333 -11.80 -31.74 8.50
N GLY A 334 -11.61 -30.41 8.62
CA GLY A 334 -10.89 -29.79 9.74
C GLY A 334 -9.38 -30.10 9.77
N LYS A 335 -8.84 -30.70 8.70
CA LYS A 335 -7.41 -31.01 8.59
C LYS A 335 -6.56 -29.80 8.19
N LEU A 336 -7.17 -28.81 7.55
CA LEU A 336 -6.55 -27.55 7.18
C LEU A 336 -7.27 -26.41 7.87
N THR A 337 -6.70 -25.93 8.97
CA THR A 337 -7.28 -24.87 9.81
C THR A 337 -6.68 -23.51 9.44
N PRO A 338 -7.28 -22.37 9.86
CA PRO A 338 -6.73 -21.04 9.63
C PRO A 338 -5.29 -20.88 10.14
N ASN A 339 -4.90 -21.58 11.20
CA ASN A 339 -3.53 -21.56 11.73
C ASN A 339 -2.51 -22.13 10.74
N ALA A 340 -2.90 -23.01 9.83
CA ALA A 340 -2.04 -23.55 8.79
C ALA A 340 -1.68 -22.53 7.68
N ALA A 341 -2.38 -21.39 7.63
CA ALA A 341 -2.08 -20.35 6.63
C ALA A 341 -0.61 -19.86 6.69
N GLY A 342 0.01 -19.93 7.89
CA GLY A 342 1.41 -19.52 8.08
C GLY A 342 2.42 -20.37 7.31
N SER A 343 2.20 -21.68 7.23
CA SER A 343 3.11 -22.63 6.57
C SER A 343 2.64 -23.04 5.17
N LEU A 344 1.35 -22.90 4.86
CA LEU A 344 0.73 -23.47 3.65
C LEU A 344 1.48 -23.13 2.36
N THR A 345 1.94 -21.89 2.20
CA THR A 345 2.71 -21.49 1.01
C THR A 345 4.09 -22.14 0.99
N SER A 346 4.77 -22.23 2.13
CA SER A 346 6.06 -22.93 2.24
C SER A 346 5.92 -24.42 1.95
N ASP A 347 4.87 -25.04 2.47
CA ASP A 347 4.55 -26.44 2.26
C ASP A 347 4.21 -26.71 0.79
N ALA A 348 3.49 -25.78 0.13
CA ALA A 348 3.20 -25.84 -1.27
C ALA A 348 4.45 -25.76 -2.16
N VAL A 349 5.37 -24.86 -1.84
CA VAL A 349 6.66 -24.77 -2.55
C VAL A 349 7.50 -26.02 -2.32
N ALA A 350 7.54 -26.52 -1.09
CA ALA A 350 8.28 -27.74 -0.77
C ALA A 350 7.70 -28.99 -1.46
N ALA A 351 6.38 -29.07 -1.60
CA ALA A 351 5.71 -30.15 -2.32
C ALA A 351 5.99 -30.12 -3.83
N THR A 352 6.18 -28.91 -4.42
CA THR A 352 6.42 -28.77 -5.87
C THR A 352 7.89 -28.81 -6.27
N LEU A 353 8.77 -28.16 -5.50
CA LEU A 353 10.19 -28.02 -5.84
C LEU A 353 11.11 -28.86 -4.95
N GLY A 354 10.56 -29.50 -3.92
CA GLY A 354 11.32 -30.32 -2.97
C GLY A 354 11.61 -29.64 -1.64
N SER A 355 11.87 -30.46 -0.62
CA SER A 355 12.07 -30.02 0.79
C SER A 355 13.26 -29.09 1.01
N TRP A 356 14.23 -29.04 0.09
CA TRP A 356 15.36 -28.12 0.15
C TRP A 356 14.92 -26.64 0.16
N THR A 357 13.71 -26.34 -0.34
CA THR A 357 13.15 -24.99 -0.41
C THR A 357 12.67 -24.45 0.93
N ALA A 358 12.55 -25.28 1.96
CA ALA A 358 12.02 -24.88 3.28
C ALA A 358 12.85 -23.73 3.91
N VAL A 359 14.18 -23.83 3.90
CA VAL A 359 15.05 -22.76 4.43
C VAL A 359 15.02 -21.51 3.56
N PRO A 360 15.18 -21.56 2.22
CA PRO A 360 14.98 -20.42 1.35
C PRO A 360 13.62 -19.71 1.55
N MET A 361 12.52 -20.47 1.67
CA MET A 361 11.20 -19.91 1.91
C MET A 361 11.08 -19.20 3.26
N THR A 362 11.65 -19.78 4.32
CA THR A 362 11.73 -19.10 5.62
C THR A 362 12.45 -17.76 5.51
N ILE A 363 13.57 -17.69 4.79
CA ILE A 363 14.31 -16.45 4.55
C ILE A 363 13.45 -15.44 3.76
N VAL A 364 12.80 -15.88 2.69
CA VAL A 364 11.92 -15.02 1.87
C VAL A 364 10.79 -14.43 2.72
N ILE A 365 10.06 -15.26 3.46
CA ILE A 365 8.96 -14.80 4.32
C ILE A 365 9.47 -13.86 5.42
N PHE A 366 10.62 -14.19 6.03
CA PHE A 366 11.24 -13.30 7.01
C PHE A 366 11.53 -11.92 6.42
N VAL A 367 12.18 -11.87 5.26
CA VAL A 367 12.56 -10.61 4.61
C VAL A 367 11.32 -9.83 4.16
N LEU A 368 10.28 -10.49 3.62
CA LEU A 368 9.00 -9.91 3.24
C LEU A 368 8.31 -9.22 4.43
N ALA A 369 8.16 -9.95 5.53
CA ALA A 369 7.50 -9.40 6.72
C ALA A 369 8.35 -8.32 7.39
N PHE A 370 9.66 -8.52 7.49
CA PHE A 370 10.56 -7.55 8.12
C PHE A 370 10.61 -6.23 7.34
N SER A 371 10.61 -6.26 6.00
CA SER A 371 10.52 -5.04 5.18
C SER A 371 9.22 -4.26 5.43
N SER A 372 8.10 -4.97 5.61
CA SER A 372 6.82 -4.35 5.95
C SER A 372 6.79 -3.76 7.35
N ILE A 373 7.44 -4.40 8.35
CA ILE A 373 7.59 -3.84 9.71
C ILE A 373 8.27 -2.46 9.65
N ILE A 374 9.41 -2.38 8.97
CA ILE A 374 10.18 -1.13 8.92
C ILE A 374 9.50 -0.05 8.07
N ALA A 375 8.77 -0.43 7.01
CA ALA A 375 7.97 0.50 6.22
C ALA A 375 6.77 1.06 7.00
N ALA A 376 6.02 0.22 7.71
CA ALA A 376 4.89 0.62 8.55
C ALA A 376 5.33 1.56 9.70
N ALA A 377 6.49 1.29 10.31
CA ALA A 377 7.09 2.19 11.30
C ALA A 377 7.39 3.58 10.71
N THR A 378 7.83 3.65 9.45
CA THR A 378 8.06 4.92 8.76
C THR A 378 6.77 5.70 8.55
N TYR A 379 5.68 5.06 8.15
CA TYR A 379 4.38 5.71 8.00
C TYR A 379 3.87 6.30 9.32
N SER A 380 4.06 5.57 10.41
CA SER A 380 3.75 6.02 11.77
C SER A 380 4.61 7.23 12.16
N GLU A 381 5.91 7.24 11.88
CA GLU A 381 6.81 8.37 12.17
C GLU A 381 6.45 9.63 11.35
N VAL A 382 6.14 9.47 10.06
CA VAL A 382 5.69 10.60 9.21
C VAL A 382 4.38 11.18 9.70
N SER A 383 3.44 10.33 10.14
CA SER A 383 2.17 10.78 10.72
C SER A 383 2.36 11.56 12.02
N MET A 384 3.31 11.13 12.87
CA MET A 384 3.66 11.89 14.08
C MET A 384 4.26 13.26 13.76
N THR A 385 5.06 13.35 12.69
CA THR A 385 5.62 14.64 12.25
C THR A 385 4.54 15.63 11.82
N PHE A 386 3.40 15.15 11.28
CA PHE A 386 2.25 16.00 11.00
C PHE A 386 1.59 16.56 12.27
N ILE A 387 1.50 15.75 13.32
CA ILE A 387 0.91 16.17 14.61
C ILE A 387 1.83 17.17 15.32
N SER A 388 3.14 16.87 15.39
CA SER A 388 4.14 17.67 16.06
C SER A 388 5.51 17.60 15.37
N GLU A 389 6.08 18.76 15.06
CA GLU A 389 7.42 18.89 14.47
C GLU A 389 8.55 18.71 15.49
N ARG A 390 8.25 18.73 16.78
CA ARG A 390 9.27 18.60 17.85
C ARG A 390 9.96 17.24 17.78
N PRO A 391 11.30 17.18 17.70
CA PRO A 391 12.05 15.94 17.51
C PRO A 391 11.78 14.87 18.58
N VAL A 392 11.47 15.29 19.81
CA VAL A 392 11.18 14.36 20.92
C VAL A 392 9.98 13.46 20.65
N TRP A 393 8.94 13.96 19.96
CA TRP A 393 7.75 13.19 19.68
C TRP A 393 7.96 12.09 18.63
N ARG A 394 9.03 12.15 17.84
CA ARG A 394 9.37 11.09 16.87
C ARG A 394 9.79 9.78 17.57
N TRP A 395 10.20 9.84 18.83
CA TRP A 395 10.52 8.65 19.59
C TRP A 395 9.30 7.80 19.95
N LEU A 396 8.12 8.43 20.12
CA LEU A 396 6.89 7.72 20.47
C LEU A 396 6.53 6.65 19.42
N PRO A 397 6.32 6.96 18.13
CA PRO A 397 6.00 5.94 17.14
C PRO A 397 7.11 4.89 16.94
N ARG A 398 8.38 5.27 17.11
CA ARG A 398 9.49 4.30 17.05
C ARG A 398 9.44 3.30 18.19
N LEU A 399 9.22 3.77 19.42
CA LEU A 399 9.09 2.89 20.59
C LEU A 399 7.86 2.02 20.50
N VAL A 400 6.70 2.59 20.10
CA VAL A 400 5.48 1.81 19.84
C VAL A 400 5.76 0.71 18.83
N SER A 401 6.41 1.00 17.72
CA SER A 401 6.73 0.03 16.67
C SER A 401 7.63 -1.11 17.17
N VAL A 402 8.67 -0.79 17.94
CA VAL A 402 9.58 -1.79 18.52
C VAL A 402 8.86 -2.68 19.54
N VAL A 403 8.06 -2.08 20.42
CA VAL A 403 7.25 -2.83 21.41
C VAL A 403 6.22 -3.72 20.71
N SER A 404 5.55 -3.19 19.69
CA SER A 404 4.56 -3.94 18.89
C SER A 404 5.18 -5.15 18.17
N THR A 405 6.45 -5.06 17.76
CA THR A 405 7.18 -6.20 17.21
C THR A 405 7.28 -7.33 18.24
N GLY A 406 7.61 -7.02 19.49
CA GLY A 406 7.68 -8.03 20.56
C GLY A 406 6.32 -8.59 20.92
N LEU A 407 5.31 -7.73 21.07
CA LEU A 407 3.94 -8.15 21.38
C LEU A 407 3.36 -9.04 20.28
N GLY A 408 3.55 -8.68 19.02
CA GLY A 408 3.06 -9.46 17.88
C GLY A 408 3.69 -10.85 17.79
N ALA A 409 5.00 -10.95 18.05
CA ALA A 409 5.70 -12.23 18.04
C ALA A 409 5.18 -13.22 19.10
N LEU A 410 4.60 -12.72 20.20
CA LEU A 410 4.11 -13.53 21.32
C LEU A 410 2.58 -13.67 21.36
N ALA A 411 1.85 -12.85 20.60
CA ALA A 411 0.40 -12.84 20.60
C ALA A 411 -0.19 -14.00 19.78
N THR A 412 -1.47 -14.32 20.05
CA THR A 412 -2.21 -15.31 19.27
C THR A 412 -2.60 -14.76 17.90
N LEU A 413 -2.58 -15.62 16.89
CA LEU A 413 -2.91 -15.29 15.50
C LEU A 413 -4.25 -14.57 15.38
N THR A 414 -5.30 -15.11 15.98
CA THR A 414 -6.68 -14.59 15.89
C THR A 414 -6.78 -13.16 16.42
N VAL A 415 -6.18 -12.87 17.57
CA VAL A 415 -6.21 -11.51 18.15
C VAL A 415 -5.50 -10.52 17.25
N VAL A 416 -4.33 -10.90 16.75
CA VAL A 416 -3.50 -10.02 15.90
C VAL A 416 -4.21 -9.69 14.59
N TRP A 417 -4.77 -10.70 13.90
CA TRP A 417 -5.45 -10.50 12.62
C TRP A 417 -6.77 -9.74 12.76
N ASN A 418 -7.60 -10.05 13.75
CA ASN A 418 -8.85 -9.31 13.93
C ASN A 418 -8.60 -7.85 14.35
N THR A 419 -7.56 -7.59 15.14
CA THR A 419 -7.17 -6.22 15.50
C THR A 419 -6.77 -5.42 14.27
N VAL A 420 -5.94 -5.99 13.39
CA VAL A 420 -5.51 -5.27 12.18
C VAL A 420 -6.68 -5.07 11.21
N ASP A 421 -7.55 -6.04 11.03
CA ASP A 421 -8.71 -5.93 10.15
C ASP A 421 -9.65 -4.78 10.59
N ILE A 422 -9.90 -4.63 11.90
CA ILE A 422 -10.71 -3.53 12.44
C ILE A 422 -10.02 -2.17 12.25
N THR A 423 -8.75 -2.07 12.62
CA THR A 423 -8.03 -0.79 12.57
C THR A 423 -7.81 -0.32 11.13
N MET A 424 -7.52 -1.25 10.22
CA MET A 424 -7.45 -0.98 8.79
C MET A 424 -8.80 -0.54 8.22
N ALA A 425 -9.90 -1.17 8.62
CA ALA A 425 -11.24 -0.78 8.18
C ALA A 425 -11.53 0.68 8.55
N VAL A 426 -11.30 1.09 9.79
CA VAL A 426 -11.53 2.46 10.27
C VAL A 426 -10.64 3.46 9.53
N MET A 427 -9.36 3.14 9.37
CA MET A 427 -8.40 3.97 8.64
C MET A 427 -8.80 4.12 7.17
N THR A 428 -9.16 3.02 6.50
CA THR A 428 -9.62 2.99 5.11
C THR A 428 -10.89 3.83 4.91
N LEU A 429 -11.91 3.63 5.75
CA LEU A 429 -13.17 4.39 5.65
C LEU A 429 -12.92 5.89 5.77
N THR A 430 -12.09 6.31 6.73
CA THR A 430 -11.74 7.72 6.92
C THR A 430 -11.04 8.29 5.68
N ASN A 431 -10.15 7.52 5.06
CA ASN A 431 -9.42 7.94 3.87
C ASN A 431 -10.32 7.99 2.62
N LEU A 432 -11.16 6.96 2.40
CA LEU A 432 -12.05 6.90 1.25
C LEU A 432 -13.04 8.08 1.20
N ILE A 433 -13.56 8.50 2.36
CA ILE A 433 -14.41 9.71 2.46
C ILE A 433 -13.63 10.93 1.98
N ALA A 434 -12.38 11.10 2.41
CA ALA A 434 -11.55 12.23 1.97
C ALA A 434 -11.27 12.17 0.46
N LEU A 435 -11.00 10.99 -0.11
CA LEU A 435 -10.77 10.81 -1.55
C LEU A 435 -11.98 11.19 -2.38
N VAL A 436 -13.19 10.82 -1.95
CA VAL A 436 -14.45 11.19 -2.65
C VAL A 436 -14.63 12.70 -2.67
N TRP A 437 -14.39 13.38 -1.56
CA TRP A 437 -14.52 14.84 -1.47
C TRP A 437 -13.43 15.56 -2.27
N LEU A 438 -12.22 15.04 -2.31
CA LEU A 438 -11.10 15.59 -3.08
C LEU A 438 -11.03 15.08 -4.53
N ALA A 439 -11.99 14.26 -4.97
CA ALA A 439 -11.93 13.64 -6.30
C ALA A 439 -11.81 14.65 -7.44
N ARG A 440 -12.38 15.86 -7.31
CA ARG A 440 -12.27 16.92 -8.32
C ARG A 440 -10.82 17.36 -8.56
N TRP A 441 -9.99 17.39 -7.51
CA TRP A 441 -8.56 17.72 -7.60
C TRP A 441 -7.79 16.66 -8.39
N GLY A 442 -7.97 15.38 -8.08
CA GLY A 442 -7.31 14.28 -8.79
C GLY A 442 -7.75 14.16 -10.24
N VAL A 443 -9.06 14.36 -10.52
CA VAL A 443 -9.58 14.40 -11.91
C VAL A 443 -9.01 15.61 -12.65
N GLY A 444 -8.89 16.77 -12.01
CA GLY A 444 -8.30 17.98 -12.59
C GLY A 444 -6.85 17.75 -13.00
N ALA A 445 -6.04 17.19 -12.08
CA ALA A 445 -4.65 16.86 -12.37
C ALA A 445 -4.51 15.86 -13.53
N LEU A 446 -5.40 14.85 -13.62
CA LEU A 446 -5.40 13.91 -14.74
C LEU A 446 -5.78 14.59 -16.06
N ARG A 447 -6.73 15.53 -16.05
CA ARG A 447 -7.09 16.31 -17.26
C ARG A 447 -5.94 17.19 -17.73
N ASP A 448 -5.25 17.85 -16.80
CA ASP A 448 -4.06 18.64 -17.12
C ASP A 448 -2.97 17.76 -17.77
N TRP A 449 -2.68 16.60 -17.16
CA TRP A 449 -1.77 15.61 -17.73
C TRP A 449 -2.20 15.17 -19.14
N ASP A 450 -3.47 14.80 -19.32
CA ASP A 450 -4.00 14.31 -20.58
C ASP A 450 -3.92 15.41 -21.67
N ALA A 451 -4.22 16.67 -21.34
CA ALA A 451 -4.15 17.81 -22.25
C ALA A 451 -2.72 18.10 -22.71
N GLN A 452 -1.75 18.10 -21.79
CA GLN A 452 -0.34 18.29 -22.12
C GLN A 452 0.21 17.15 -23.00
N ARG A 453 -0.18 15.90 -22.73
CA ARG A 453 0.17 14.73 -23.55
C ARG A 453 -0.45 14.81 -24.95
N ALA A 454 -1.70 15.27 -25.06
CA ALA A 454 -2.36 15.49 -26.35
C ALA A 454 -1.70 16.62 -27.16
N ALA A 455 -1.13 17.64 -26.49
CA ALA A 455 -0.35 18.70 -27.10
C ALA A 455 1.09 18.28 -27.49
N GLY A 456 1.44 16.98 -27.35
CA GLY A 456 2.75 16.43 -27.77
C GLY A 456 3.85 16.50 -26.71
N ARG A 457 3.57 16.99 -25.49
CA ARG A 457 4.56 17.00 -24.41
C ARG A 457 4.82 15.60 -23.87
N ASN A 458 6.03 15.11 -24.00
CA ASN A 458 6.41 13.80 -23.46
C ASN A 458 6.55 13.80 -21.94
N ALA A 459 6.96 14.91 -21.34
CA ALA A 459 7.09 15.15 -19.91
C ALA A 459 6.18 16.32 -19.48
N PRO A 460 4.91 16.04 -19.11
CA PRO A 460 4.01 17.09 -18.60
C PRO A 460 4.55 17.73 -17.33
N LEU A 461 4.47 19.07 -17.25
CA LEU A 461 4.82 19.86 -16.07
C LEU A 461 3.56 20.32 -15.37
N PHE A 462 3.57 20.30 -14.05
CA PHE A 462 2.41 20.69 -13.25
C PHE A 462 2.63 22.03 -12.54
N ILE A 463 1.70 22.95 -12.76
CA ILE A 463 1.60 24.22 -12.04
C ILE A 463 0.28 24.22 -11.31
N GLY A 464 0.30 24.46 -9.99
CA GLY A 464 -0.89 24.38 -9.15
C GLY A 464 -1.63 25.70 -8.98
N VAL A 465 -1.00 26.82 -9.37
CA VAL A 465 -1.58 28.17 -9.31
C VAL A 465 -2.09 28.55 -10.69
N GLY A 466 -3.33 29.07 -10.76
CA GLY A 466 -3.95 29.44 -12.03
C GLY A 466 -4.23 28.28 -12.98
N ASN A 467 -4.21 27.04 -12.53
CA ASN A 467 -4.44 25.88 -13.39
C ASN A 467 -5.93 25.73 -13.72
N PRO A 468 -6.32 25.81 -15.02
CA PRO A 468 -7.72 25.84 -15.42
C PRO A 468 -8.47 24.52 -15.19
N TYR A 469 -7.76 23.43 -14.94
CA TYR A 469 -8.34 22.11 -14.70
C TYR A 469 -8.64 21.87 -13.22
N LEU A 470 -8.08 22.67 -12.31
CA LEU A 470 -8.25 22.51 -10.87
C LEU A 470 -9.45 23.30 -10.33
N PRO A 471 -10.07 22.88 -9.22
CA PRO A 471 -11.17 23.61 -8.60
C PRO A 471 -10.74 24.89 -7.89
N GLY A 472 -9.45 25.22 -7.88
CA GLY A 472 -8.86 26.42 -7.29
C GLY A 472 -7.35 26.27 -7.18
N ASP A 473 -6.69 27.26 -6.59
CA ASP A 473 -5.23 27.24 -6.40
C ASP A 473 -4.82 26.26 -5.30
N LEU A 474 -3.70 25.55 -5.54
CA LEU A 474 -3.13 24.68 -4.52
C LEU A 474 -2.45 25.52 -3.42
N PRO A 475 -2.66 25.16 -2.14
CA PRO A 475 -2.00 25.84 -1.04
C PRO A 475 -0.52 25.44 -0.95
N GLY A 476 0.35 26.43 -0.73
CA GLY A 476 1.79 26.24 -0.47
C GLY A 476 2.67 26.60 -1.66
N ASP A 477 3.96 26.30 -1.53
CA ASP A 477 5.05 26.76 -2.39
C ASP A 477 5.63 25.68 -3.31
N VAL A 478 5.08 24.46 -3.28
CA VAL A 478 5.66 23.32 -4.01
C VAL A 478 5.33 23.35 -5.49
N TRP A 479 4.13 23.81 -5.84
CA TRP A 479 3.61 23.79 -7.21
C TRP A 479 3.37 25.20 -7.76
N THR A 480 4.23 26.14 -7.44
CA THR A 480 4.27 27.49 -7.98
C THR A 480 5.14 27.50 -9.24
N GLY A 481 4.85 28.35 -10.23
CA GLY A 481 5.60 28.46 -11.47
C GLY A 481 7.11 28.75 -11.31
N GLU A 482 7.54 29.18 -10.12
CA GLU A 482 8.94 29.51 -9.81
C GLU A 482 9.78 28.31 -9.32
N ARG A 483 9.14 27.17 -8.94
CA ARG A 483 9.82 26.03 -8.30
C ARG A 483 9.33 24.69 -8.81
N THR A 484 9.42 24.42 -10.07
CA THR A 484 9.30 23.05 -10.59
C THR A 484 10.68 22.40 -10.53
N SER A 485 10.93 21.65 -9.46
CA SER A 485 12.23 21.09 -9.11
C SER A 485 12.89 20.18 -10.17
N LEU A 486 12.17 19.80 -11.22
CA LEU A 486 12.72 19.02 -12.35
C LEU A 486 12.95 19.86 -13.62
N ALA A 487 12.27 20.97 -13.80
CA ALA A 487 12.55 21.86 -14.93
C ALA A 487 13.98 22.46 -14.83
N GLU A 488 14.42 22.69 -13.57
CA GLU A 488 15.79 23.15 -13.29
C GLU A 488 16.83 22.01 -13.44
N ALA A 489 16.44 20.77 -13.17
CA ALA A 489 17.35 19.62 -13.22
C ALA A 489 17.56 19.07 -14.64
N ASP A 490 16.55 19.17 -15.51
CA ASP A 490 16.60 18.63 -16.89
C ASP A 490 17.03 19.68 -17.95
N GLY A 491 17.35 20.91 -17.54
CA GLY A 491 17.68 21.97 -18.51
C GLY A 491 16.50 22.39 -19.40
N THR A 492 15.28 21.99 -19.08
CA THR A 492 14.05 22.33 -19.81
C THR A 492 13.40 23.62 -19.28
N ALA A 493 14.14 24.41 -18.49
CA ALA A 493 13.69 25.70 -17.94
C ALA A 493 13.33 26.72 -19.05
N ASP A 494 13.89 26.57 -20.23
CA ASP A 494 13.64 27.46 -21.36
C ASP A 494 12.24 27.29 -21.99
N ASP A 495 11.54 26.18 -21.72
CA ASP A 495 10.19 25.91 -22.23
C ASP A 495 9.05 26.32 -21.25
N VAL A 496 9.38 26.83 -20.08
CA VAL A 496 8.39 27.34 -19.12
C VAL A 496 8.09 28.80 -19.48
N VAL A 497 6.98 29.04 -20.15
CA VAL A 497 6.44 30.41 -20.32
C VAL A 497 6.26 30.98 -18.91
N PRO A 498 6.95 32.06 -18.51
CA PRO A 498 6.78 32.65 -17.22
C PRO A 498 5.30 33.05 -17.07
N ALA A 499 4.67 32.65 -15.96
CA ALA A 499 3.36 33.15 -15.60
C ALA A 499 3.44 34.68 -15.62
N ALA A 500 2.54 35.34 -16.35
CA ALA A 500 2.49 36.77 -16.43
C ALA A 500 2.58 37.36 -15.04
N THR A 501 3.65 38.07 -14.76
CA THR A 501 3.84 38.78 -13.49
C THR A 501 2.62 39.67 -13.30
N PRO A 502 1.89 39.61 -12.20
CA PRO A 502 0.84 40.60 -11.95
C PRO A 502 1.52 41.97 -11.96
N ALA A 503 1.04 42.86 -12.82
CA ALA A 503 1.55 44.21 -12.94
C ALA A 503 1.74 44.81 -11.57
N SER A 504 2.98 45.03 -11.16
CA SER A 504 3.31 45.77 -9.95
C SER A 504 2.65 47.14 -10.10
N SER A 505 1.66 47.44 -9.26
CA SER A 505 1.16 48.79 -9.09
C SER A 505 2.34 49.67 -8.65
N GLN A 506 2.92 50.37 -9.60
CA GLN A 506 3.86 51.45 -9.28
C GLN A 506 3.12 52.46 -8.41
N PRO A 507 3.65 52.85 -7.25
CA PRO A 507 3.10 53.97 -6.52
C PRO A 507 3.33 55.23 -7.39
N ALA A 508 2.24 55.97 -7.63
CA ALA A 508 2.28 57.21 -8.36
C ALA A 508 3.33 58.15 -7.75
N ALA A 509 4.28 58.59 -8.60
CA ALA A 509 5.23 59.60 -8.23
C ALA A 509 4.49 60.90 -7.86
N SER A 510 4.58 61.29 -6.60
CA SER A 510 4.13 62.61 -6.15
C SER A 510 5.11 63.65 -6.72
N THR A 511 4.68 64.38 -7.72
CA THR A 511 5.32 65.61 -8.15
C THR A 511 5.16 66.62 -7.02
N GLY A 512 6.24 66.85 -6.25
CA GLY A 512 6.39 68.01 -5.43
C GLY A 512 6.69 69.22 -6.32
N ALA A 513 5.78 70.19 -6.32
CA ALA A 513 6.09 71.53 -6.82
C ALA A 513 6.21 72.47 -5.63
N ASP A 514 7.30 73.18 -5.66
CA ASP A 514 7.74 74.32 -4.91
C ASP A 514 6.69 75.23 -4.27
N ALA A 515 6.90 75.62 -3.02
CA ALA A 515 7.06 77.01 -2.54
C ALA A 515 7.59 76.99 -1.07
#